data_07954bcefa0b1d71c90ed08802256299
#
_entry.id   07954bcefa0b1d71c90ed08802256299
#
_cell.length_a   1.000
_cell.length_b   1.000
_cell.length_c   1.000
_cell.angle_alpha   90.00
_cell.angle_beta   90.00
_cell.angle_gamma   90.00
#
_symmetry.space_group_name_H-M   'P 1'
#
loop_
_entity.id
_entity.type
_entity.pdbx_description
1 polymer ?
#
loop_
_entity_poly.entity_id
_entity_poly.type
_entity_poly.pdbx_seq_one_letter_code
_entity_poly.pdbx_strand_id
1 'polypeptide(L)'
;MTAQQPLDEVTATVATDAGMLVLWDPQRFEAVVDYDTWEDELLEDEDIVRHIQAGSLVPLNAGGDGAFAVQIRSGTAAAPAALTERETAHQLVASQPYLFVSRGRALVGGIEDVSGDASDGVIEHPVPEGRYAVVVHLIDWQAEAGSQDAAGRPVPGALPDFVVLIDLAQPGQGAFRTAVNTFEAPNG
;
A
#
# COMPACT_ATOMS: atom_id res chain seq x y z
N MET A 1 0.14 6.36 -33.66
CA MET A 1 0.13 5.36 -32.56
C MET A 1 0.92 5.92 -31.43
N THR A 2 0.24 6.48 -30.44
CA THR A 2 0.88 6.98 -29.21
C THR A 2 1.19 5.74 -28.40
N ALA A 3 2.48 5.45 -28.20
CA ALA A 3 2.89 4.40 -27.28
C ALA A 3 2.39 4.79 -25.89
N GLN A 4 1.48 3.99 -25.34
CA GLN A 4 1.03 4.12 -23.96
C GLN A 4 2.27 3.88 -23.10
N GLN A 5 2.72 4.91 -22.36
CA GLN A 5 3.78 4.71 -21.39
C GLN A 5 3.31 3.62 -20.42
N PRO A 6 4.13 2.60 -20.16
CA PRO A 6 3.77 1.59 -19.18
C PRO A 6 3.52 2.30 -17.86
N LEU A 7 2.43 1.94 -17.18
CA LEU A 7 2.20 2.32 -15.80
C LEU A 7 3.40 1.81 -14.99
N ASP A 8 3.98 2.66 -14.15
CA ASP A 8 5.01 2.20 -13.23
C ASP A 8 4.38 1.18 -12.28
N GLU A 9 4.88 -0.04 -12.36
CA GLU A 9 4.33 -1.19 -11.63
C GLU A 9 5.46 -1.97 -10.97
N VAL A 10 5.26 -2.35 -9.72
CA VAL A 10 6.15 -3.24 -8.98
C VAL A 10 5.33 -4.27 -8.20
N THR A 11 5.81 -5.50 -8.18
CA THR A 11 5.24 -6.59 -7.38
C THR A 11 6.36 -7.22 -6.57
N ALA A 12 6.15 -7.34 -5.26
CA ALA A 12 7.08 -8.05 -4.38
C ALA A 12 6.35 -8.63 -3.16
N THR A 13 7.01 -9.55 -2.48
CA THR A 13 6.54 -10.08 -1.20
C THR A 13 7.15 -9.25 -0.08
N VAL A 14 6.29 -8.76 0.81
CA VAL A 14 6.64 -7.93 1.97
C VAL A 14 6.17 -8.61 3.23
N ALA A 15 7.01 -8.65 4.24
CA ALA A 15 6.69 -9.24 5.54
C ALA A 15 6.33 -8.17 6.59
N THR A 16 5.58 -8.58 7.60
CA THR A 16 5.36 -7.81 8.82
C THR A 16 5.23 -8.75 10.02
N ASP A 17 5.80 -8.35 11.13
CA ASP A 17 5.67 -9.00 12.44
C ASP A 17 4.69 -8.24 13.36
N ALA A 18 4.07 -7.18 12.85
CA ALA A 18 3.12 -6.32 13.58
C ALA A 18 1.70 -6.32 12.98
N GLY A 19 1.43 -7.21 12.01
CA GLY A 19 0.12 -7.36 11.39
C GLY A 19 -0.29 -6.21 10.47
N MET A 20 0.60 -5.26 10.18
CA MET A 20 0.34 -4.09 9.35
C MET A 20 1.49 -3.84 8.39
N LEU A 21 1.19 -3.82 7.10
CA LEU A 21 2.06 -3.21 6.10
C LEU A 21 1.68 -1.74 5.94
N VAL A 22 2.64 -0.93 5.53
CA VAL A 22 2.42 0.50 5.27
C VAL A 22 3.14 0.95 4.01
N LEU A 23 2.56 1.94 3.33
CA LEU A 23 3.22 2.74 2.32
C LEU A 23 3.54 4.09 2.93
N TRP A 24 4.80 4.54 2.83
CA TRP A 24 5.21 5.82 3.45
C TRP A 24 6.18 6.63 2.58
N ASP A 25 6.25 7.93 2.86
CA ASP A 25 7.27 8.83 2.31
C ASP A 25 8.48 8.84 3.26
N PRO A 26 9.65 8.29 2.86
CA PRO A 26 10.80 8.17 3.76
C PRO A 26 11.33 9.51 4.26
N GLN A 27 11.17 10.61 3.51
CA GLN A 27 11.63 11.93 3.95
C GLN A 27 10.84 12.46 5.16
N ARG A 28 9.68 11.88 5.45
CA ARG A 28 8.90 12.24 6.66
C ARG A 28 9.37 11.51 7.91
N PHE A 29 10.19 10.48 7.73
CA PHE A 29 10.65 9.60 8.80
C PHE A 29 12.17 9.58 8.93
N GLU A 30 12.87 10.59 8.41
CA GLU A 30 14.35 10.73 8.55
C GLU A 30 14.82 10.78 10.01
N ALA A 31 13.95 11.22 10.92
CA ALA A 31 14.25 11.27 12.35
C ALA A 31 14.07 9.89 13.04
N VAL A 32 13.45 8.93 12.38
CA VAL A 32 13.29 7.56 12.89
C VAL A 32 14.56 6.78 12.54
N VAL A 33 15.44 6.64 13.53
CA VAL A 33 16.78 6.04 13.35
C VAL A 33 17.01 4.81 14.24
N ASP A 34 16.15 4.59 15.22
CA ASP A 34 16.20 3.49 16.17
C ASP A 34 14.81 3.18 16.73
N TYR A 35 14.73 2.19 17.61
CA TYR A 35 13.47 1.75 18.21
C TYR A 35 12.81 2.85 19.05
N ASP A 36 13.58 3.60 19.82
CA ASP A 36 13.04 4.65 20.71
C ASP A 36 12.38 5.77 19.87
N THR A 37 13.03 6.19 18.80
CA THR A 37 12.46 7.19 17.87
C THR A 37 11.30 6.65 17.06
N TRP A 38 11.27 5.34 16.79
CA TRP A 38 10.12 4.69 16.16
C TRP A 38 8.92 4.64 17.13
N GLU A 39 9.13 4.28 18.41
CA GLU A 39 8.07 4.29 19.43
C GLU A 39 7.43 5.67 19.57
N ASP A 40 8.23 6.73 19.59
CA ASP A 40 7.75 8.10 19.69
C ASP A 40 6.84 8.53 18.53
N GLU A 41 6.98 7.90 17.35
CA GLU A 41 6.28 8.29 16.14
C GLU A 41 5.15 7.33 15.73
N LEU A 42 5.20 6.04 16.10
CA LEU A 42 4.37 5.01 15.49
C LEU A 42 3.80 3.96 16.45
N LEU A 43 4.07 4.06 17.76
CA LEU A 43 3.63 3.04 18.71
C LEU A 43 2.10 3.08 18.92
N GLU A 44 1.53 4.25 19.05
CA GLU A 44 0.12 4.42 19.36
C GLU A 44 -0.72 4.70 18.11
N ASP A 45 -1.93 4.19 18.06
CA ASP A 45 -2.85 4.41 16.93
C ASP A 45 -3.04 5.91 16.63
N GLU A 46 -3.04 6.76 17.66
CA GLU A 46 -3.18 8.21 17.52
C GLU A 46 -2.00 8.84 16.75
N ASP A 47 -0.80 8.33 16.93
CA ASP A 47 0.40 8.77 16.20
C ASP A 47 0.33 8.32 14.75
N ILE A 48 -0.06 7.07 14.51
CA ILE A 48 -0.29 6.57 13.15
C ILE A 48 -1.35 7.40 12.43
N VAL A 49 -2.48 7.71 13.08
CA VAL A 49 -3.54 8.57 12.53
C VAL A 49 -3.00 9.95 12.16
N ARG A 50 -2.13 10.53 12.97
CA ARG A 50 -1.47 11.82 12.67
C ARG A 50 -0.70 11.75 11.35
N HIS A 51 0.05 10.69 11.11
CA HIS A 51 0.79 10.48 9.87
C HIS A 51 -0.13 10.22 8.68
N ILE A 52 -1.22 9.46 8.87
CA ILE A 52 -2.24 9.25 7.83
C ILE A 52 -2.86 10.58 7.42
N GLN A 53 -3.27 11.41 8.38
CA GLN A 53 -3.87 12.74 8.13
C GLN A 53 -2.90 13.68 7.39
N ALA A 54 -1.61 13.61 7.70
CA ALA A 54 -0.58 14.37 7.03
C ALA A 54 -0.25 13.87 5.62
N GLY A 55 -0.74 12.69 5.23
CA GLY A 55 -0.40 12.03 3.97
C GLY A 55 1.01 11.44 3.95
N SER A 56 1.62 11.23 5.11
CA SER A 56 2.97 10.65 5.23
C SER A 56 2.98 9.13 5.16
N LEU A 57 1.82 8.51 5.49
CA LEU A 57 1.68 7.07 5.63
C LEU A 57 0.28 6.62 5.18
N VAL A 58 0.22 5.48 4.50
CA VAL A 58 -1.03 4.78 4.13
C VAL A 58 -0.98 3.36 4.71
N PRO A 59 -1.93 2.96 5.56
CA PRO A 59 -1.95 1.62 6.15
C PRO A 59 -2.49 0.58 5.17
N LEU A 60 -1.85 -0.60 5.16
CA LEU A 60 -2.32 -1.83 4.55
C LEU A 60 -2.44 -2.87 5.68
N ASN A 61 -3.51 -2.78 6.44
CA ASN A 61 -3.71 -3.64 7.60
C ASN A 61 -3.99 -5.09 7.15
N ALA A 62 -3.03 -5.97 7.38
CA ALA A 62 -3.12 -7.38 7.02
C ALA A 62 -3.89 -8.22 8.07
N GLY A 63 -4.07 -7.68 9.28
CA GLY A 63 -4.78 -8.34 10.38
C GLY A 63 -4.01 -9.47 11.07
N GLY A 64 -2.75 -9.69 10.68
CA GLY A 64 -1.88 -10.71 11.29
C GLY A 64 -0.49 -10.67 10.68
N ASP A 65 0.46 -11.28 11.40
CA ASP A 65 1.84 -11.40 10.96
C ASP A 65 1.95 -12.31 9.74
N GLY A 66 2.93 -12.07 8.91
CA GLY A 66 3.18 -12.89 7.73
C GLY A 66 3.85 -12.14 6.60
N ALA A 67 3.94 -12.84 5.47
CA ALA A 67 4.47 -12.30 4.22
C ALA A 67 3.35 -12.24 3.18
N PHE A 68 3.19 -11.08 2.57
CA PHE A 68 2.10 -10.76 1.65
C PHE A 68 2.66 -10.29 0.31
N ALA A 69 2.08 -10.78 -0.78
CA ALA A 69 2.38 -10.27 -2.11
C ALA A 69 1.65 -8.93 -2.32
N VAL A 70 2.43 -7.88 -2.56
CA VAL A 70 1.91 -6.53 -2.78
C VAL A 70 2.25 -6.10 -4.20
N GLN A 71 1.26 -5.65 -4.93
CA GLN A 71 1.43 -5.00 -6.22
C GLN A 71 1.10 -3.52 -6.11
N ILE A 72 2.03 -2.67 -6.55
CA ILE A 72 1.84 -1.22 -6.58
C ILE A 72 1.76 -0.78 -8.03
N ARG A 73 0.80 0.06 -8.33
CA ARG A 73 0.58 0.60 -9.68
C ARG A 73 0.27 2.08 -9.60
N SER A 74 1.08 2.90 -10.27
CA SER A 74 0.87 4.34 -10.36
C SER A 74 0.22 4.71 -11.68
N GLY A 75 -0.86 5.50 -11.60
CA GLY A 75 -1.51 6.08 -12.76
C GLY A 75 -0.86 7.41 -13.18
N THR A 76 -1.31 7.90 -14.32
CA THR A 76 -0.97 9.22 -14.84
C THR A 76 -2.25 10.06 -14.98
N ALA A 77 -2.10 11.36 -15.22
CA ALA A 77 -3.27 12.22 -15.48
C ALA A 77 -4.09 11.77 -16.71
N ALA A 78 -3.46 11.10 -17.67
CA ALA A 78 -4.12 10.60 -18.89
C ALA A 78 -4.63 9.16 -18.75
N ALA A 79 -4.06 8.37 -17.85
CA ALA A 79 -4.39 6.96 -17.65
C ALA A 79 -4.34 6.63 -16.15
N PRO A 80 -5.46 6.73 -15.44
CA PRO A 80 -5.55 6.33 -14.05
C PRO A 80 -5.13 4.87 -13.85
N ALA A 81 -4.56 4.58 -12.68
CA ALA A 81 -4.30 3.22 -12.27
C ALA A 81 -5.62 2.45 -12.08
N ALA A 82 -5.65 1.21 -12.51
CA ALA A 82 -6.86 0.38 -12.42
C ALA A 82 -6.49 -1.08 -12.14
N LEU A 83 -7.42 -1.81 -11.54
CA LEU A 83 -7.33 -3.25 -11.46
C LEU A 83 -7.44 -3.86 -12.85
N THR A 84 -6.75 -4.97 -13.07
CA THR A 84 -7.00 -5.84 -14.22
C THR A 84 -8.36 -6.54 -14.10
N GLU A 85 -8.89 -7.09 -15.18
CA GLU A 85 -10.12 -7.88 -15.15
C GLU A 85 -10.01 -9.06 -14.18
N ARG A 86 -8.84 -9.69 -14.12
CA ARG A 86 -8.56 -10.83 -13.24
C ARG A 86 -8.55 -10.43 -11.77
N GLU A 87 -7.93 -9.31 -11.43
CA GLU A 87 -7.93 -8.74 -10.08
C GLU A 87 -9.35 -8.31 -9.65
N THR A 88 -10.07 -7.68 -10.55
CA THR A 88 -11.46 -7.25 -10.31
C THR A 88 -12.37 -8.43 -10.01
N ALA A 89 -12.19 -9.57 -10.70
CA ALA A 89 -12.98 -10.78 -10.48
C ALA A 89 -12.76 -11.41 -9.10
N HIS A 90 -11.62 -11.14 -8.47
CA HIS A 90 -11.23 -11.72 -7.17
C HIS A 90 -11.07 -10.67 -6.06
N GLN A 91 -11.47 -9.42 -6.31
CA GLN A 91 -11.45 -8.36 -5.29
C GLN A 91 -12.46 -8.65 -4.19
N LEU A 92 -12.00 -8.68 -2.93
CA LEU A 92 -12.85 -8.80 -1.76
C LEU A 92 -13.40 -7.44 -1.31
N VAL A 93 -12.52 -6.47 -1.19
CA VAL A 93 -12.85 -5.13 -0.69
C VAL A 93 -11.82 -4.11 -1.17
N ALA A 94 -12.23 -2.86 -1.28
CA ALA A 94 -11.36 -1.72 -1.52
C ALA A 94 -11.48 -0.72 -0.37
N SER A 95 -10.39 -0.06 -0.01
CA SER A 95 -10.43 1.05 0.91
C SER A 95 -11.10 2.28 0.27
N GLN A 96 -11.57 3.20 1.10
CA GLN A 96 -11.73 4.57 0.65
C GLN A 96 -10.34 5.18 0.41
N PRO A 97 -10.21 6.20 -0.46
CA PRO A 97 -8.91 6.77 -0.78
C PRO A 97 -8.25 7.41 0.44
N TYR A 98 -6.98 7.10 0.62
CA TYR A 98 -6.08 7.78 1.56
C TYR A 98 -5.32 8.91 0.86
N LEU A 99 -5.00 9.96 1.58
CA LEU A 99 -4.05 10.97 1.11
C LEU A 99 -2.63 10.42 1.19
N PHE A 100 -1.85 10.57 0.12
CA PHE A 100 -0.41 10.38 0.14
C PHE A 100 0.29 11.61 -0.46
N VAL A 101 1.27 12.15 0.26
CA VAL A 101 2.07 13.30 -0.17
C VAL A 101 3.49 12.83 -0.41
N SER A 102 3.82 12.58 -1.67
CA SER A 102 5.14 12.12 -2.08
C SER A 102 6.12 13.27 -2.25
N ARG A 103 7.37 13.00 -1.93
CA ARG A 103 8.55 13.85 -2.21
C ARG A 103 9.52 13.19 -3.19
N GLY A 104 9.04 12.26 -4.01
CA GLY A 104 9.82 11.63 -5.08
C GLY A 104 9.80 10.11 -5.07
N ARG A 105 9.52 9.48 -3.94
CA ARG A 105 9.41 8.02 -3.81
C ARG A 105 8.48 7.62 -2.68
N ALA A 106 7.99 6.39 -2.76
CA ALA A 106 7.29 5.70 -1.69
C ALA A 106 8.05 4.43 -1.31
N LEU A 107 8.02 4.08 -0.04
CA LEU A 107 8.48 2.79 0.46
C LEU A 107 7.27 1.97 0.92
N VAL A 108 7.35 0.64 0.80
CA VAL A 108 6.35 -0.30 1.31
C VAL A 108 7.03 -1.41 2.09
N GLY A 109 6.64 -1.60 3.33
CA GLY A 109 7.19 -2.57 4.25
C GLY A 109 6.27 -2.82 5.43
N GLY A 110 6.72 -3.58 6.42
CA GLY A 110 6.07 -3.65 7.73
C GLY A 110 6.11 -2.29 8.43
N ILE A 111 5.13 -2.02 9.29
CA ILE A 111 5.15 -0.76 10.06
C ILE A 111 6.40 -0.65 10.93
N GLU A 112 6.95 -1.78 11.35
CA GLU A 112 8.21 -1.90 12.10
C GLU A 112 9.44 -1.43 11.31
N ASP A 113 9.37 -1.40 9.98
CA ASP A 113 10.46 -1.00 9.08
C ASP A 113 10.45 0.49 8.73
N VAL A 114 9.45 1.24 9.20
CA VAL A 114 9.30 2.66 8.85
C VAL A 114 10.49 3.47 9.35
N SER A 115 11.18 4.08 8.39
CA SER A 115 12.35 4.93 8.63
C SER A 115 12.60 5.85 7.41
N GLY A 116 13.66 6.67 7.47
CA GLY A 116 14.09 7.50 6.35
C GLY A 116 14.76 6.74 5.20
N ASP A 117 15.13 5.49 5.41
CA ASP A 117 15.83 4.67 4.44
C ASP A 117 15.13 3.33 4.20
N ALA A 118 15.32 2.77 3.01
CA ALA A 118 14.86 1.42 2.70
C ALA A 118 15.78 0.39 3.37
N SER A 119 15.17 -0.52 4.13
CA SER A 119 15.83 -1.72 4.68
C SER A 119 15.60 -2.94 3.78
N ASP A 120 16.27 -4.06 4.11
CA ASP A 120 16.06 -5.32 3.41
C ASP A 120 14.59 -5.75 3.52
N GLY A 121 13.99 -6.13 2.39
CA GLY A 121 12.59 -6.56 2.33
C GLY A 121 11.57 -5.42 2.10
N VAL A 122 12.01 -4.17 2.16
CA VAL A 122 11.18 -3.01 1.82
C VAL A 122 11.18 -2.76 0.31
N ILE A 123 10.00 -2.54 -0.26
CA ILE A 123 9.85 -2.16 -1.67
C ILE A 123 10.06 -0.65 -1.81
N GLU A 124 10.83 -0.24 -2.80
CA GLU A 124 10.89 1.16 -3.25
C GLU A 124 10.12 1.31 -4.56
N HIS A 125 9.26 2.32 -4.62
CA HIS A 125 8.49 2.67 -5.80
C HIS A 125 8.62 4.17 -6.10
N PRO A 126 9.03 4.57 -7.32
CA PRO A 126 9.11 5.97 -7.68
C PRO A 126 7.71 6.58 -7.75
N VAL A 127 7.47 7.62 -6.98
CA VAL A 127 6.24 8.42 -7.03
C VAL A 127 6.67 9.87 -7.10
N PRO A 128 6.49 10.57 -8.22
CA PRO A 128 6.89 11.96 -8.36
C PRO A 128 6.36 12.84 -7.22
N GLU A 129 7.05 13.95 -6.95
CA GLU A 129 6.58 14.91 -5.94
C GLU A 129 5.15 15.37 -6.25
N GLY A 130 4.27 15.27 -5.25
CA GLY A 130 2.86 15.62 -5.42
C GLY A 130 1.94 15.06 -4.36
N ARG A 131 0.64 15.31 -4.57
CA ARG A 131 -0.45 14.81 -3.74
C ARG A 131 -1.22 13.73 -4.49
N TYR A 132 -1.44 12.61 -3.85
CA TYR A 132 -2.03 11.43 -4.45
C TYR A 132 -3.20 10.92 -3.63
N ALA A 133 -4.14 10.28 -4.32
CA ALA A 133 -5.16 9.43 -3.74
C ALA A 133 -4.68 7.99 -3.86
N VAL A 134 -4.59 7.29 -2.75
CA VAL A 134 -4.17 5.88 -2.71
C VAL A 134 -5.35 5.02 -2.30
N VAL A 135 -5.67 4.03 -3.13
CA VAL A 135 -6.70 3.02 -2.83
C VAL A 135 -6.04 1.66 -2.69
N VAL A 136 -6.32 0.99 -1.58
CA VAL A 136 -5.82 -0.36 -1.30
C VAL A 136 -6.93 -1.36 -1.59
N HIS A 137 -6.62 -2.37 -2.39
CA HIS A 137 -7.52 -3.48 -2.73
C HIS A 137 -7.01 -4.77 -2.09
N LEU A 138 -7.89 -5.48 -1.42
CA LEU A 138 -7.64 -6.84 -0.93
C LEU A 138 -8.15 -7.84 -1.97
N ILE A 139 -7.31 -8.79 -2.35
CA ILE A 139 -7.60 -9.77 -3.40
C ILE A 139 -7.65 -11.17 -2.78
N ASP A 140 -8.71 -11.93 -3.09
CA ASP A 140 -8.82 -13.36 -2.76
C ASP A 140 -8.15 -14.19 -3.85
N TRP A 141 -6.81 -14.18 -3.87
CA TRP A 141 -6.06 -14.96 -4.84
C TRP A 141 -6.31 -16.48 -4.70
N GLN A 142 -6.70 -16.95 -3.50
CA GLN A 142 -6.96 -18.38 -3.24
C GLN A 142 -8.25 -18.87 -3.92
N ALA A 143 -9.20 -17.96 -4.15
CA ALA A 143 -10.44 -18.29 -4.86
C ALA A 143 -10.22 -18.52 -6.37
N GLU A 144 -9.07 -18.10 -6.90
CA GLU A 144 -8.76 -18.35 -8.31
C GLU A 144 -8.35 -19.79 -8.54
N ALA A 145 -9.01 -20.45 -9.50
CA ALA A 145 -8.73 -21.85 -9.84
C ALA A 145 -7.26 -22.02 -10.31
N GLY A 146 -6.53 -22.93 -9.66
CA GLY A 146 -5.14 -23.23 -10.01
C GLY A 146 -4.11 -22.25 -9.44
N SER A 147 -4.51 -21.35 -8.53
CA SER A 147 -3.63 -20.39 -7.86
C SER A 147 -2.70 -21.02 -6.80
N GLN A 148 -2.99 -22.25 -6.36
CA GLN A 148 -2.30 -22.90 -5.25
C GLN A 148 -1.64 -24.20 -5.70
N ASP A 149 -0.48 -24.49 -5.10
CA ASP A 149 0.19 -25.80 -5.19
C ASP A 149 -0.46 -26.82 -4.21
N ALA A 150 0.05 -28.03 -4.19
CA ALA A 150 -0.46 -29.10 -3.32
C ALA A 150 -0.30 -28.79 -1.80
N ALA A 151 0.55 -27.83 -1.44
CA ALA A 151 0.77 -27.37 -0.07
C ALA A 151 -0.02 -26.08 0.26
N GLY A 152 -0.88 -25.61 -0.65
CA GLY A 152 -1.68 -24.40 -0.46
C GLY A 152 -0.90 -23.10 -0.66
N ARG A 153 0.31 -23.15 -1.22
CA ARG A 153 1.13 -21.97 -1.47
C ARG A 153 0.82 -21.39 -2.85
N PRO A 154 0.99 -20.07 -3.03
CA PRO A 154 0.74 -19.46 -4.34
C PRO A 154 1.70 -20.02 -5.39
N VAL A 155 1.15 -20.36 -6.55
CA VAL A 155 1.95 -20.73 -7.72
C VAL A 155 2.55 -19.50 -8.40
N PRO A 156 3.60 -19.63 -9.21
CA PRO A 156 4.10 -18.52 -10.03
C PRO A 156 2.97 -17.89 -10.86
N GLY A 157 2.82 -16.57 -10.76
CA GLY A 157 1.76 -15.84 -11.44
C GLY A 157 0.39 -15.85 -10.76
N ALA A 158 0.28 -16.34 -9.52
CA ALA A 158 -0.89 -16.10 -8.68
C ALA A 158 -1.11 -14.59 -8.48
N LEU A 159 -2.37 -14.18 -8.26
CA LEU A 159 -2.69 -12.81 -7.92
C LEU A 159 -2.04 -12.39 -6.58
N PRO A 160 -1.73 -11.10 -6.37
CA PRO A 160 -1.21 -10.62 -5.09
C PRO A 160 -2.29 -10.64 -3.99
N ASP A 161 -1.87 -10.52 -2.73
CA ASP A 161 -2.78 -10.29 -1.61
C ASP A 161 -3.35 -8.87 -1.65
N PHE A 162 -2.50 -7.89 -1.96
CA PHE A 162 -2.88 -6.48 -2.04
C PHE A 162 -2.50 -5.86 -3.39
N VAL A 163 -3.41 -5.05 -3.94
CA VAL A 163 -3.13 -4.13 -5.03
C VAL A 163 -3.29 -2.71 -4.52
N VAL A 164 -2.23 -1.91 -4.64
CA VAL A 164 -2.20 -0.50 -4.24
C VAL A 164 -2.21 0.36 -5.50
N LEU A 165 -3.27 1.12 -5.68
CA LEU A 165 -3.41 2.05 -6.80
C LEU A 165 -3.12 3.47 -6.33
N ILE A 166 -2.20 4.15 -7.01
CA ILE A 166 -1.73 5.50 -6.69
C ILE A 166 -2.06 6.43 -7.86
N ASP A 167 -2.97 7.37 -7.65
CA ASP A 167 -3.38 8.35 -8.65
C ASP A 167 -3.23 9.78 -8.13
N LEU A 168 -3.01 10.74 -9.03
CA LEU A 168 -2.99 12.15 -8.66
C LEU A 168 -4.31 12.55 -8.00
N ALA A 169 -4.23 13.17 -6.82
CA ALA A 169 -5.39 13.70 -6.13
C ALA A 169 -6.07 14.79 -6.98
N GLN A 170 -7.37 14.66 -7.19
CA GLN A 170 -8.13 15.60 -8.00
C GLN A 170 -8.57 16.82 -7.19
N PRO A 171 -8.59 18.02 -7.78
CA PRO A 171 -9.21 19.18 -7.16
C PRO A 171 -10.70 18.89 -6.86
N GLY A 172 -11.12 19.11 -5.61
CA GLY A 172 -12.51 18.84 -5.20
C GLY A 172 -12.80 17.36 -4.86
N GLN A 173 -11.78 16.50 -4.85
CA GLN A 173 -11.92 15.15 -4.30
C GLN A 173 -12.46 15.23 -2.88
N GLY A 174 -13.38 14.31 -2.53
CA GLY A 174 -13.98 14.24 -1.19
C GLY A 174 -12.95 14.02 -0.09
N ALA A 175 -13.41 13.91 1.15
CA ALA A 175 -12.54 13.68 2.30
C ALA A 175 -11.77 12.36 2.14
N PHE A 176 -10.50 12.41 2.47
CA PHE A 176 -9.65 11.21 2.54
C PHE A 176 -9.94 10.42 3.81
N ARG A 177 -9.74 9.10 3.73
CA ARG A 177 -9.80 8.20 4.88
C ARG A 177 -8.63 8.52 5.83
N THR A 178 -8.91 8.51 7.14
CA THR A 178 -7.91 8.78 8.19
C THR A 178 -7.80 7.65 9.22
N ALA A 179 -8.58 6.57 9.03
CA ALA A 179 -8.59 5.45 9.96
C ALA A 179 -7.38 4.54 9.76
N VAL A 180 -6.84 4.00 10.86
CA VAL A 180 -5.77 2.99 10.87
C VAL A 180 -6.24 1.70 10.20
N ASN A 181 -7.49 1.28 10.44
CA ASN A 181 -8.08 0.15 9.73
C ASN A 181 -8.26 0.50 8.25
N THR A 182 -7.59 -0.23 7.39
CA THR A 182 -7.63 0.00 5.93
C THR A 182 -9.02 -0.21 5.36
N PHE A 183 -9.71 -1.25 5.81
CA PHE A 183 -11.05 -1.61 5.33
C PHE A 183 -12.09 -1.36 6.40
N GLU A 184 -13.30 -1.01 5.97
CA GLU A 184 -14.43 -0.91 6.89
C GLU A 184 -14.78 -2.32 7.39
N ALA A 185 -15.09 -2.42 8.69
CA ALA A 185 -15.66 -3.65 9.20
C ALA A 185 -16.95 -3.94 8.42
N PRO A 186 -17.19 -5.20 8.00
CA PRO A 186 -18.48 -5.53 7.42
C PRO A 186 -19.57 -5.13 8.40
N ASN A 187 -20.51 -4.31 7.94
CA ASN A 187 -21.65 -3.89 8.74
C ASN A 187 -22.38 -5.14 9.21
N GLY A 188 -22.32 -5.39 10.52
CA GLY A 188 -23.01 -6.50 11.17
C GLY A 188 -24.51 -6.35 11.14
#